data_4462ed8fb2f25c6242132a8bb2a4914a
#
_entry.id   4462ed8fb2f25c6242132a8bb2a4914a
#
_cell.length_a   1.000
_cell.length_b   1.000
_cell.length_c   1.000
_cell.angle_alpha   90.00
_cell.angle_beta   90.00
_cell.angle_gamma   90.00
#
_symmetry.space_group_name_H-M   'P 1'
#
loop_
_entity.id
_entity.type
_entity.pdbx_description
1 polymer ?
#
loop_
_entity_poly.entity_id
_entity_poly.type
_entity_poly.pdbx_seq_one_letter_code
_entity_poly.pdbx_strand_id
1 'polypeptide(L)'
;MRCGNASCPAQLERTLAHFASRDAMNIEGMGESTVRALLGAGLIRDAADLYTLKQTDIEPLEGFGEKSASNLLASLERSKSAPLSKFLYALGIRHIGEKTAELLAAAFGSLDALAQATEEQLCTVDEVGPETARAVASFFARESTARLLGRLNAAGVGLTKAERRASGGALAGKTVVVTGTLPTLSRSEAEALVRAHGGKAAGSVSKKTSFVLCGENPGSKLAKANELGVPVVDETAFRAMLETDG
;
A
#
# COMPACT_ATOMS: atom_id res chain seq x y z
N MET A 1 5.07 15.21 27.57
CA MET A 1 6.43 15.62 27.12
C MET A 1 6.95 14.57 26.14
N ARG A 2 7.28 14.93 24.91
CA ARG A 2 7.95 14.03 23.96
C ARG A 2 9.45 14.30 24.04
N CYS A 3 10.25 13.25 24.26
CA CYS A 3 11.70 13.35 24.24
C CYS A 3 12.15 13.76 22.82
N GLY A 4 12.85 14.87 22.67
CA GLY A 4 13.34 15.36 21.37
C GLY A 4 14.61 14.66 20.85
N ASN A 5 15.11 13.67 21.58
CA ASN A 5 16.32 12.97 21.22
C ASN A 5 16.00 11.79 20.29
N ALA A 6 16.39 11.88 19.01
CA ALA A 6 16.20 10.84 18.00
C ALA A 6 16.90 9.50 18.36
N SER A 7 17.88 9.52 19.26
CA SER A 7 18.61 8.36 19.73
C SER A 7 18.06 7.79 21.05
N CYS A 8 16.85 8.23 21.48
CA CYS A 8 16.25 7.70 22.71
C CYS A 8 15.80 6.24 22.49
N PRO A 9 16.25 5.26 23.31
CA PRO A 9 15.90 3.84 23.14
C PRO A 9 14.39 3.60 23.11
N ALA A 10 13.61 4.32 23.93
CA ALA A 10 12.15 4.21 23.95
C ALA A 10 11.49 4.76 22.67
N GLN A 11 12.11 5.74 21.99
CA GLN A 11 11.64 6.20 20.69
C GLN A 11 11.94 5.18 19.59
N LEU A 12 13.13 4.60 19.63
CA LEU A 12 13.56 3.58 18.67
C LEU A 12 12.69 2.34 18.79
N GLU A 13 12.42 1.84 20.01
CA GLU A 13 11.49 0.73 20.25
C GLU A 13 10.12 0.99 19.64
N ARG A 14 9.54 2.17 19.90
CA ARG A 14 8.24 2.56 19.36
C ARG A 14 8.24 2.69 17.83
N THR A 15 9.30 3.24 17.26
CA THR A 15 9.44 3.39 15.80
C THR A 15 9.52 2.04 15.11
N LEU A 16 10.28 1.10 15.66
CA LEU A 16 10.41 -0.25 15.13
C LEU A 16 9.13 -1.07 15.30
N ALA A 17 8.45 -0.95 16.44
CA ALA A 17 7.16 -1.58 16.68
C ALA A 17 6.09 -1.04 15.71
N HIS A 18 6.08 0.29 15.47
CA HIS A 18 5.20 0.89 14.46
C HIS A 18 5.54 0.37 13.05
N PHE A 19 6.83 0.36 12.67
CA PHE A 19 7.26 -0.15 11.37
C PHE A 19 6.77 -1.58 11.12
N ALA A 20 6.85 -2.43 12.14
CA ALA A 20 6.46 -3.84 12.06
C ALA A 20 4.94 -4.06 12.20
N SER A 21 4.16 -3.07 12.61
CA SER A 21 2.74 -3.21 12.93
C SER A 21 1.91 -3.71 11.74
N ARG A 22 0.71 -4.26 12.06
CA ARG A 22 -0.22 -4.83 11.07
C ARG A 22 -0.61 -3.85 9.97
N ASP A 23 -0.81 -2.59 10.33
CA ASP A 23 -1.23 -1.56 9.40
C ASP A 23 -0.07 -0.98 8.57
N ALA A 24 1.17 -1.25 8.99
CA ALA A 24 2.42 -0.88 8.32
C ALA A 24 2.98 -2.07 7.51
N MET A 25 4.18 -2.57 7.85
CA MET A 25 4.84 -3.68 7.13
C MET A 25 4.27 -5.06 7.45
N ASN A 26 3.38 -5.17 8.42
CA ASN A 26 2.70 -6.41 8.85
C ASN A 26 3.69 -7.57 9.12
N ILE A 27 4.69 -7.32 9.96
CA ILE A 27 5.68 -8.34 10.32
C ILE A 27 5.18 -9.11 11.54
N GLU A 28 4.57 -10.28 11.27
CA GLU A 28 4.07 -11.17 12.32
C GLU A 28 5.20 -11.66 13.21
N GLY A 29 4.97 -11.71 14.51
CA GLY A 29 5.99 -12.09 15.49
C GLY A 29 6.87 -10.94 15.96
N MET A 30 6.76 -9.73 15.38
CA MET A 30 7.52 -8.54 15.73
C MET A 30 6.71 -7.61 16.66
N GLY A 31 6.27 -8.12 17.79
CA GLY A 31 5.62 -7.30 18.84
C GLY A 31 6.64 -6.47 19.64
N GLU A 32 6.13 -5.58 20.51
CA GLU A 32 7.00 -4.72 21.35
C GLU A 32 8.01 -5.52 22.17
N SER A 33 7.65 -6.68 22.71
CA SER A 33 8.56 -7.56 23.46
C SER A 33 9.71 -8.07 22.59
N THR A 34 9.41 -8.49 21.36
CA THR A 34 10.40 -8.96 20.38
C THR A 34 11.34 -7.83 19.98
N VAL A 35 10.80 -6.65 19.66
CA VAL A 35 11.60 -5.46 19.35
C VAL A 35 12.54 -5.12 20.49
N ARG A 36 12.05 -5.16 21.73
CA ARG A 36 12.86 -4.90 22.92
C ARG A 36 13.97 -5.94 23.13
N ALA A 37 13.68 -7.20 22.93
CA ALA A 37 14.66 -8.29 23.01
C ALA A 37 15.78 -8.11 21.96
N LEU A 38 15.41 -7.83 20.71
CA LEU A 38 16.37 -7.60 19.63
C LEU A 38 17.23 -6.35 19.86
N LEU A 39 16.65 -5.26 20.36
CA LEU A 39 17.37 -4.04 20.73
C LEU A 39 18.31 -4.31 21.90
N GLY A 40 17.84 -5.02 22.93
CA GLY A 40 18.63 -5.36 24.12
C GLY A 40 19.82 -6.26 23.80
N ALA A 41 19.67 -7.15 22.84
CA ALA A 41 20.74 -8.00 22.31
C ALA A 41 21.69 -7.26 21.33
N GLY A 42 21.39 -5.99 20.97
CA GLY A 42 22.20 -5.21 20.02
C GLY A 42 22.11 -5.69 18.57
N LEU A 43 21.13 -6.53 18.25
CA LEU A 43 20.94 -7.12 16.92
C LEU A 43 20.34 -6.14 15.90
N ILE A 44 19.57 -5.14 16.37
CA ILE A 44 18.94 -4.13 15.53
C ILE A 44 19.19 -2.72 16.11
N ARG A 45 19.33 -1.75 15.22
CA ARG A 45 19.49 -0.31 15.52
C ARG A 45 18.57 0.56 14.68
N ASP A 46 18.06 0.00 13.58
CA ASP A 46 17.06 0.63 12.72
C ASP A 46 16.23 -0.45 11.98
N ALA A 47 15.28 -0.03 11.16
CA ALA A 47 14.40 -0.94 10.44
C ALA A 47 15.13 -1.79 9.37
N ALA A 48 16.27 -1.33 8.86
CA ALA A 48 17.02 -2.09 7.87
C ALA A 48 17.73 -3.30 8.49
N ASP A 49 18.16 -3.21 9.76
CA ASP A 49 18.77 -4.32 10.49
C ASP A 49 17.81 -5.53 10.60
N LEU A 50 16.49 -5.29 10.63
CA LEU A 50 15.49 -6.36 10.69
C LEU A 50 15.65 -7.37 9.54
N TYR A 51 16.00 -6.89 8.36
CA TYR A 51 16.13 -7.70 7.14
C TYR A 51 17.50 -8.37 6.98
N THR A 52 18.40 -8.15 7.93
CA THR A 52 19.72 -8.80 7.99
C THR A 52 19.80 -9.88 9.07
N LEU A 53 18.74 -10.04 9.89
CA LEU A 53 18.65 -11.03 10.95
C LEU A 53 18.73 -12.46 10.39
N LYS A 54 19.45 -13.32 11.12
CA LYS A 54 19.54 -14.76 10.83
C LYS A 54 18.84 -15.55 11.91
N GLN A 55 18.48 -16.78 11.62
CA GLN A 55 17.87 -17.69 12.57
C GLN A 55 18.73 -17.87 13.83
N THR A 56 20.03 -18.02 13.62
CA THR A 56 21.03 -18.16 14.69
C THR A 56 21.12 -16.95 15.64
N ASP A 57 20.67 -15.78 15.21
CA ASP A 57 20.67 -14.56 16.00
C ASP A 57 19.41 -14.47 16.89
N ILE A 58 18.29 -15.06 16.40
CA ILE A 58 16.96 -14.97 17.02
C ILE A 58 16.71 -16.12 18.01
N GLU A 59 17.10 -17.34 17.66
CA GLU A 59 16.86 -18.55 18.47
C GLU A 59 17.36 -18.47 19.93
N PRO A 60 18.52 -17.82 20.22
CA PRO A 60 19.01 -17.71 21.60
C PRO A 60 18.23 -16.72 22.47
N LEU A 61 17.34 -15.90 21.86
CA LEU A 61 16.59 -14.88 22.61
C LEU A 61 15.48 -15.54 23.43
N GLU A 62 15.27 -14.98 24.63
CA GLU A 62 14.21 -15.46 25.52
C GLU A 62 12.84 -15.42 24.84
N GLY A 63 12.09 -16.51 24.90
CA GLY A 63 10.79 -16.69 24.26
C GLY A 63 10.84 -17.08 22.79
N PHE A 64 12.04 -17.25 22.22
CA PHE A 64 12.22 -17.78 20.88
C PHE A 64 12.70 -19.23 20.90
N GLY A 65 12.39 -19.93 19.82
CA GLY A 65 12.89 -21.23 19.48
C GLY A 65 12.90 -21.34 17.95
N GLU A 66 13.33 -22.47 17.42
CA GLU A 66 13.49 -22.70 15.98
C GLU A 66 12.26 -22.28 15.16
N LYS A 67 11.05 -22.72 15.59
CA LYS A 67 9.81 -22.43 14.85
C LYS A 67 9.42 -20.95 14.88
N SER A 68 9.56 -20.27 16.00
CA SER A 68 9.23 -18.85 16.12
C SER A 68 10.23 -17.96 15.36
N ALA A 69 11.52 -18.31 15.39
CA ALA A 69 12.55 -17.64 14.63
C ALA A 69 12.31 -17.81 13.11
N SER A 70 12.03 -19.03 12.65
CA SER A 70 11.70 -19.30 11.25
C SER A 70 10.44 -18.55 10.79
N ASN A 71 9.38 -18.51 11.59
CA ASN A 71 8.16 -17.78 11.28
C ASN A 71 8.41 -16.27 11.17
N LEU A 72 9.22 -15.69 12.05
CA LEU A 72 9.59 -14.28 12.01
C LEU A 72 10.37 -13.95 10.73
N LEU A 73 11.37 -14.77 10.37
CA LEU A 73 12.13 -14.58 9.13
C LEU A 73 11.24 -14.70 7.89
N ALA A 74 10.34 -15.68 7.84
CA ALA A 74 9.38 -15.82 6.76
C ALA A 74 8.44 -14.60 6.66
N SER A 75 8.06 -14.00 7.80
CA SER A 75 7.26 -12.80 7.83
C SER A 75 8.03 -11.57 7.33
N LEU A 76 9.31 -11.44 7.70
CA LEU A 76 10.20 -10.41 7.17
C LEU A 76 10.34 -10.53 5.63
N GLU A 77 10.53 -11.73 5.10
CA GLU A 77 10.59 -11.94 3.65
C GLU A 77 9.28 -11.53 2.96
N ARG A 78 8.12 -11.93 3.48
CA ARG A 78 6.82 -11.50 2.94
C ARG A 78 6.65 -9.99 2.94
N SER A 79 7.10 -9.32 3.99
CA SER A 79 6.98 -7.87 4.13
C SER A 79 7.74 -7.06 3.07
N LYS A 80 8.78 -7.65 2.46
CA LYS A 80 9.54 -7.00 1.37
C LYS A 80 8.67 -6.61 0.17
N SER A 81 7.56 -7.33 -0.04
CA SER A 81 6.59 -7.06 -1.11
C SER A 81 5.44 -6.14 -0.69
N ALA A 82 5.54 -5.47 0.44
CA ALA A 82 4.51 -4.55 0.91
C ALA A 82 4.28 -3.40 -0.08
N PRO A 83 3.03 -2.94 -0.28
CA PRO A 83 2.72 -1.80 -1.13
C PRO A 83 3.43 -0.52 -0.64
N LEU A 84 3.73 0.40 -1.58
CA LEU A 84 4.38 1.68 -1.26
C LEU A 84 3.62 2.45 -0.17
N SER A 85 2.28 2.42 -0.16
CA SER A 85 1.47 3.09 0.86
C SER A 85 1.75 2.56 2.28
N LYS A 86 1.84 1.23 2.43
CA LYS A 86 2.16 0.59 3.70
C LYS A 86 3.59 0.90 4.15
N PHE A 87 4.52 0.91 3.21
CA PHE A 87 5.91 1.29 3.47
C PHE A 87 6.04 2.76 3.90
N LEU A 88 5.36 3.70 3.22
CA LEU A 88 5.34 5.12 3.61
C LEU A 88 4.75 5.32 5.01
N TYR A 89 3.67 4.63 5.34
CA TYR A 89 3.10 4.66 6.67
C TYR A 89 4.07 4.10 7.71
N ALA A 90 4.76 2.99 7.39
CA ALA A 90 5.75 2.34 8.25
C ALA A 90 6.95 3.25 8.57
N LEU A 91 7.35 4.14 7.66
CA LEU A 91 8.45 5.10 7.91
C LEU A 91 8.14 6.10 9.04
N GLY A 92 6.89 6.21 9.47
CA GLY A 92 6.47 7.06 10.58
C GLY A 92 6.72 8.55 10.34
N ILE A 93 6.59 9.01 9.10
CA ILE A 93 6.74 10.43 8.73
C ILE A 93 5.67 11.24 9.47
N ARG A 94 6.07 12.34 10.08
CA ARG A 94 5.15 13.18 10.86
C ARG A 94 3.99 13.67 9.98
N HIS A 95 2.79 13.65 10.52
CA HIS A 95 1.52 14.00 9.86
C HIS A 95 1.07 13.03 8.74
N ILE A 96 1.79 11.94 8.49
CA ILE A 96 1.38 10.91 7.56
C ILE A 96 0.66 9.79 8.30
N GLY A 97 -0.66 9.71 8.10
CA GLY A 97 -1.49 8.57 8.47
C GLY A 97 -1.60 7.57 7.31
N GLU A 98 -2.28 6.45 7.55
CA GLU A 98 -2.49 5.41 6.53
C GLU A 98 -3.13 5.98 5.25
N LYS A 99 -4.20 6.78 5.39
CA LYS A 99 -4.90 7.40 4.26
C LYS A 99 -4.02 8.37 3.47
N THR A 100 -3.27 9.23 4.16
CA THR A 100 -2.35 10.17 3.50
C THR A 100 -1.22 9.41 2.78
N ALA A 101 -0.72 8.32 3.37
CA ALA A 101 0.27 7.45 2.73
C ALA A 101 -0.28 6.80 1.45
N GLU A 102 -1.56 6.38 1.43
CA GLU A 102 -2.23 5.86 0.23
C GLU A 102 -2.34 6.93 -0.87
N LEU A 103 -2.74 8.16 -0.51
CA LEU A 103 -2.88 9.26 -1.46
C LEU A 103 -1.52 9.64 -2.06
N LEU A 104 -0.47 9.76 -1.25
CA LEU A 104 0.89 10.05 -1.71
C LEU A 104 1.43 8.92 -2.60
N ALA A 105 1.23 7.65 -2.21
CA ALA A 105 1.65 6.52 -3.01
C ALA A 105 0.94 6.47 -4.37
N ALA A 106 -0.36 6.80 -4.41
CA ALA A 106 -1.13 6.87 -5.65
C ALA A 106 -0.68 8.02 -6.55
N ALA A 107 -0.40 9.21 -5.98
CA ALA A 107 -0.01 10.39 -6.72
C ALA A 107 1.39 10.28 -7.33
N PHE A 108 2.37 9.78 -6.58
CA PHE A 108 3.76 9.75 -7.01
C PHE A 108 4.20 8.41 -7.61
N GLY A 109 3.54 7.31 -7.29
CA GLY A 109 3.77 5.98 -7.87
C GLY A 109 5.09 5.31 -7.51
N SER A 110 6.07 6.03 -6.97
CA SER A 110 7.36 5.47 -6.52
C SER A 110 7.96 6.28 -5.39
N LEU A 111 8.81 5.63 -4.59
CA LEU A 111 9.53 6.30 -3.50
C LEU A 111 10.48 7.38 -4.02
N ASP A 112 11.15 7.11 -5.15
CA ASP A 112 12.09 8.05 -5.76
C ASP A 112 11.40 9.33 -6.24
N ALA A 113 10.22 9.20 -6.87
CA ALA A 113 9.43 10.35 -7.29
C ALA A 113 8.96 11.17 -6.08
N LEU A 114 8.55 10.50 -5.00
CA LEU A 114 8.14 11.17 -3.76
C LEU A 114 9.32 11.86 -3.06
N ALA A 115 10.49 11.24 -3.05
CA ALA A 115 11.69 11.80 -2.43
C ALA A 115 12.22 13.04 -3.16
N GLN A 116 11.93 13.17 -4.47
CA GLN A 116 12.32 14.32 -5.31
C GLN A 116 11.22 15.38 -5.41
N ALA A 117 10.04 15.13 -4.85
CA ALA A 117 8.91 16.05 -4.95
C ALA A 117 9.15 17.34 -4.15
N THR A 118 8.77 18.48 -4.74
CA THR A 118 8.79 19.77 -4.05
C THR A 118 7.59 19.90 -3.09
N GLU A 119 7.67 20.84 -2.13
CA GLU A 119 6.54 21.11 -1.21
C GLU A 119 5.28 21.50 -1.99
N GLU A 120 5.42 22.28 -3.09
CA GLU A 120 4.29 22.66 -3.95
C GLU A 120 3.65 21.44 -4.61
N GLN A 121 4.46 20.53 -5.15
CA GLN A 121 3.95 19.29 -5.75
C GLN A 121 3.24 18.41 -4.71
N LEU A 122 3.79 18.30 -3.50
CA LEU A 122 3.16 17.57 -2.41
C LEU A 122 1.82 18.17 -2.01
N CYS A 123 1.70 19.50 -1.99
CA CYS A 123 0.44 20.20 -1.68
C CYS A 123 -0.65 20.03 -2.75
N THR A 124 -0.35 19.50 -3.95
CA THR A 124 -1.39 19.18 -4.95
C THR A 124 -2.17 17.90 -4.62
N VAL A 125 -1.69 17.11 -3.66
CA VAL A 125 -2.34 15.87 -3.23
C VAL A 125 -3.43 16.19 -2.20
N ASP A 126 -4.61 15.61 -2.38
CA ASP A 126 -5.72 15.77 -1.44
C ASP A 126 -5.29 15.44 0.00
N GLU A 127 -5.77 16.21 0.96
CA GLU A 127 -5.46 16.08 2.40
C GLU A 127 -3.99 16.37 2.77
N VAL A 128 -3.14 16.80 1.83
CA VAL A 128 -1.76 17.19 2.10
C VAL A 128 -1.64 18.71 2.16
N GLY A 129 -1.64 19.25 3.38
CA GLY A 129 -1.41 20.67 3.62
C GLY A 129 0.07 21.03 3.70
N PRO A 130 0.41 22.34 3.79
CA PRO A 130 1.80 22.81 3.82
C PRO A 130 2.65 22.21 4.96
N GLU A 131 2.07 21.94 6.13
CA GLU A 131 2.78 21.31 7.25
C GLU A 131 3.16 19.87 6.94
N THR A 132 2.25 19.12 6.32
CA THR A 132 2.49 17.74 5.91
C THR A 132 3.51 17.70 4.77
N ALA A 133 3.38 18.56 3.76
CA ALA A 133 4.32 18.66 2.65
C ALA A 133 5.75 18.95 3.14
N ARG A 134 5.90 19.94 4.04
CA ARG A 134 7.18 20.26 4.67
C ARG A 134 7.75 19.10 5.48
N ALA A 135 6.91 18.36 6.22
CA ALA A 135 7.36 17.20 6.99
C ALA A 135 7.89 16.09 6.08
N VAL A 136 7.22 15.83 4.94
CA VAL A 136 7.65 14.86 3.93
C VAL A 136 8.98 15.30 3.30
N ALA A 137 9.06 16.51 2.76
CA ALA A 137 10.26 17.04 2.13
C ALA A 137 11.46 17.02 3.11
N SER A 138 11.26 17.49 4.35
CA SER A 138 12.28 17.47 5.40
C SER A 138 12.71 16.06 5.79
N PHE A 139 11.80 15.07 5.74
CA PHE A 139 12.13 13.68 6.04
C PHE A 139 13.09 13.11 4.98
N PHE A 140 12.78 13.28 3.70
CA PHE A 140 13.60 12.77 2.61
C PHE A 140 14.92 13.52 2.43
N ALA A 141 15.00 14.80 2.81
CA ALA A 141 16.22 15.59 2.75
C ALA A 141 17.30 15.17 3.79
N ARG A 142 16.93 14.34 4.77
CA ARG A 142 17.90 13.92 5.81
C ARG A 142 18.84 12.84 5.29
N GLU A 143 20.12 13.01 5.51
CA GLU A 143 21.14 12.00 5.17
C GLU A 143 20.88 10.64 5.87
N SER A 144 20.41 10.67 7.13
CA SER A 144 20.04 9.45 7.86
C SER A 144 18.90 8.69 7.17
N THR A 145 17.93 9.40 6.62
CA THR A 145 16.85 8.78 5.83
C THR A 145 17.39 8.16 4.54
N ALA A 146 18.22 8.89 3.79
CA ALA A 146 18.82 8.37 2.57
C ALA A 146 19.62 7.08 2.82
N ARG A 147 20.40 7.05 3.90
CA ARG A 147 21.15 5.86 4.33
C ARG A 147 20.21 4.69 4.70
N LEU A 148 19.16 4.96 5.49
CA LEU A 148 18.18 3.95 5.86
C LEU A 148 17.50 3.36 4.62
N LEU A 149 16.99 4.21 3.72
CA LEU A 149 16.32 3.79 2.50
C LEU A 149 17.24 3.01 1.55
N GLY A 150 18.51 3.44 1.43
CA GLY A 150 19.52 2.72 0.66
C GLY A 150 19.77 1.31 1.20
N ARG A 151 19.82 1.14 2.54
CA ARG A 151 19.98 -0.18 3.19
C ARG A 151 18.73 -1.05 3.02
N LEU A 152 17.53 -0.49 3.16
CA LEU A 152 16.27 -1.19 2.93
C LEU A 152 16.16 -1.65 1.48
N ASN A 153 16.51 -0.81 0.52
CA ASN A 153 16.54 -1.17 -0.90
C ASN A 153 17.54 -2.30 -1.18
N ALA A 154 18.75 -2.22 -0.63
CA ALA A 154 19.76 -3.28 -0.75
C ALA A 154 19.29 -4.62 -0.14
N ALA A 155 18.45 -4.59 0.89
CA ALA A 155 17.81 -5.75 1.49
C ALA A 155 16.60 -6.27 0.66
N GLY A 156 16.26 -5.62 -0.46
CA GLY A 156 15.11 -5.98 -1.30
C GLY A 156 13.76 -5.59 -0.71
N VAL A 157 13.74 -4.65 0.23
CA VAL A 157 12.47 -4.18 0.81
C VAL A 157 11.71 -3.37 -0.23
N GLY A 158 10.48 -3.77 -0.44
CA GLY A 158 9.60 -3.42 -1.53
C GLY A 158 9.39 -1.94 -1.77
N LEU A 159 10.15 -1.47 -2.69
CA LEU A 159 9.96 -0.22 -3.40
C LEU A 159 9.08 -0.52 -4.63
N THR A 160 8.07 -1.38 -4.45
CA THR A 160 7.09 -1.66 -5.50
C THR A 160 6.40 -0.36 -5.84
N LYS A 161 6.31 -0.07 -7.14
CA LYS A 161 5.47 1.04 -7.63
C LYS A 161 4.09 0.85 -7.03
N ALA A 162 3.52 1.89 -6.41
CA ALA A 162 2.13 1.87 -6.06
C ALA A 162 1.36 1.46 -7.31
N GLU A 163 0.45 0.50 -7.20
CA GLU A 163 -0.54 0.33 -8.23
C GLU A 163 -1.18 1.71 -8.39
N ARG A 164 -0.86 2.40 -9.47
CA ARG A 164 -1.57 3.62 -9.84
C ARG A 164 -3.02 3.20 -9.86
N ARG A 165 -3.80 3.62 -8.90
CA ARG A 165 -5.23 3.79 -9.16
C ARG A 165 -5.22 4.74 -10.32
N ALA A 166 -5.45 4.18 -11.51
CA ALA A 166 -5.35 4.94 -12.74
C ALA A 166 -6.34 6.10 -12.65
N SER A 167 -5.89 7.22 -12.10
CA SER A 167 -6.58 8.51 -12.19
C SER A 167 -6.58 9.03 -13.64
N GLY A 168 -6.32 8.15 -14.58
CA GLY A 168 -6.26 8.34 -16.02
C GLY A 168 -6.57 7.09 -16.84
N GLY A 169 -7.00 5.97 -16.26
CA GLY A 169 -7.39 4.79 -17.05
C GLY A 169 -8.75 4.97 -17.73
N ALA A 170 -9.00 4.18 -18.78
CA ALA A 170 -10.22 4.20 -19.61
C ALA A 170 -11.53 4.23 -18.81
N LEU A 171 -11.49 3.80 -17.56
CA LEU A 171 -12.66 3.75 -16.66
C LEU A 171 -12.58 4.75 -15.50
N ALA A 172 -11.66 5.72 -15.54
CA ALA A 172 -11.51 6.73 -14.49
C ALA A 172 -12.85 7.45 -14.21
N GLY A 173 -13.26 7.48 -12.94
CA GLY A 173 -14.52 8.08 -12.50
C GLY A 173 -15.78 7.31 -12.87
N LYS A 174 -15.70 6.18 -13.61
CA LYS A 174 -16.86 5.37 -13.99
C LYS A 174 -17.21 4.35 -12.89
N THR A 175 -18.50 4.18 -12.64
CA THR A 175 -19.01 3.12 -11.77
C THR A 175 -19.61 2.01 -12.64
N VAL A 176 -19.08 0.80 -12.50
CA VAL A 176 -19.45 -0.37 -13.32
C VAL A 176 -20.09 -1.43 -12.43
N VAL A 177 -21.16 -2.04 -12.92
CA VAL A 177 -21.81 -3.20 -12.28
C VAL A 177 -21.65 -4.41 -13.19
N VAL A 178 -21.14 -5.52 -12.65
CA VAL A 178 -20.99 -6.79 -13.38
C VAL A 178 -22.20 -7.69 -13.08
N THR A 179 -22.81 -8.26 -14.14
CA THR A 179 -23.94 -9.19 -14.02
C THR A 179 -23.89 -10.26 -15.10
N GLY A 180 -24.45 -11.43 -14.82
CA GLY A 180 -24.40 -12.59 -15.71
C GLY A 180 -23.04 -13.29 -15.71
N THR A 181 -22.93 -14.33 -16.55
CA THR A 181 -21.70 -15.11 -16.77
C THR A 181 -20.98 -14.56 -18.00
N LEU A 182 -19.80 -14.05 -17.82
CA LEU A 182 -18.98 -13.55 -18.91
C LEU A 182 -18.30 -14.71 -19.64
N PRO A 183 -18.10 -14.61 -20.98
CA PRO A 183 -17.53 -15.70 -21.81
C PRO A 183 -16.11 -16.12 -21.38
N THR A 184 -15.24 -15.19 -21.04
CA THR A 184 -13.82 -15.47 -20.77
C THR A 184 -13.32 -14.95 -19.41
N LEU A 185 -14.10 -14.11 -18.71
CA LEU A 185 -13.73 -13.54 -17.42
C LEU A 185 -14.64 -14.07 -16.30
N SER A 186 -14.07 -14.43 -15.17
CA SER A 186 -14.85 -14.55 -13.95
C SER A 186 -15.32 -13.18 -13.48
N ARG A 187 -16.35 -13.14 -12.67
CA ARG A 187 -16.84 -11.88 -12.08
C ARG A 187 -15.75 -11.14 -11.29
N SER A 188 -14.95 -11.87 -10.52
CA SER A 188 -13.85 -11.31 -9.73
C SER A 188 -12.76 -10.70 -10.59
N GLU A 189 -12.42 -11.33 -11.71
CA GLU A 189 -11.46 -10.81 -12.70
C GLU A 189 -11.99 -9.55 -13.39
N ALA A 190 -13.26 -9.54 -13.83
CA ALA A 190 -13.88 -8.36 -14.41
C ALA A 190 -13.92 -7.17 -13.43
N GLU A 191 -14.27 -7.40 -12.16
CA GLU A 191 -14.24 -6.38 -11.11
C GLU A 191 -12.82 -5.90 -10.80
N ALA A 192 -11.82 -6.77 -10.89
CA ALA A 192 -10.40 -6.43 -10.74
C ALA A 192 -9.91 -5.55 -11.91
N LEU A 193 -10.28 -5.89 -13.17
CA LEU A 193 -9.99 -5.08 -14.35
C LEU A 193 -10.62 -3.68 -14.26
N VAL A 194 -11.88 -3.59 -13.82
CA VAL A 194 -12.54 -2.28 -13.59
C VAL A 194 -11.71 -1.42 -12.64
N ARG A 195 -11.25 -2.00 -11.53
CA ARG A 195 -10.44 -1.27 -10.53
C ARG A 195 -9.06 -0.91 -11.07
N ALA A 196 -8.41 -1.81 -11.80
CA ALA A 196 -7.09 -1.58 -12.40
C ALA A 196 -7.08 -0.39 -13.38
N HIS A 197 -8.21 -0.17 -14.11
CA HIS A 197 -8.38 0.94 -15.06
C HIS A 197 -9.08 2.16 -14.44
N GLY A 198 -9.03 2.32 -13.10
CA GLY A 198 -9.51 3.52 -12.41
C GLY A 198 -11.01 3.59 -12.17
N GLY A 199 -11.77 2.54 -12.53
CA GLY A 199 -13.21 2.45 -12.31
C GLY A 199 -13.57 1.94 -10.90
N LYS A 200 -14.84 2.17 -10.52
CA LYS A 200 -15.43 1.63 -9.30
C LYS A 200 -16.36 0.45 -9.63
N ALA A 201 -16.02 -0.76 -9.15
CA ALA A 201 -16.94 -1.89 -9.23
C ALA A 201 -18.02 -1.78 -8.13
N ALA A 202 -19.29 -1.84 -8.52
CA ALA A 202 -20.42 -1.75 -7.60
C ALA A 202 -21.29 -3.02 -7.63
N GLY A 203 -21.86 -3.37 -6.49
CA GLY A 203 -22.70 -4.56 -6.34
C GLY A 203 -24.15 -4.39 -6.83
N SER A 204 -24.62 -3.14 -6.99
CA SER A 204 -26.02 -2.84 -7.38
C SER A 204 -26.09 -1.70 -8.38
N VAL A 205 -27.09 -1.75 -9.25
CA VAL A 205 -27.36 -0.71 -10.26
C VAL A 205 -28.08 0.47 -9.64
N SER A 206 -27.63 1.68 -9.93
CA SER A 206 -28.21 2.94 -9.47
C SER A 206 -28.05 4.03 -10.54
N LYS A 207 -28.67 5.20 -10.35
CA LYS A 207 -28.49 6.37 -11.24
C LYS A 207 -27.03 6.85 -11.35
N LYS A 208 -26.15 6.42 -10.44
CA LYS A 208 -24.70 6.72 -10.46
C LYS A 208 -23.89 5.65 -11.21
N THR A 209 -24.53 4.57 -11.71
CA THR A 209 -23.87 3.52 -12.49
C THR A 209 -23.62 4.05 -13.90
N SER A 210 -22.37 4.02 -14.34
CA SER A 210 -21.98 4.51 -15.68
C SER A 210 -22.36 3.53 -16.79
N PHE A 211 -22.17 2.23 -16.53
CA PHE A 211 -22.65 1.15 -17.39
C PHE A 211 -22.69 -0.18 -16.63
N VAL A 212 -23.41 -1.14 -17.20
CA VAL A 212 -23.48 -2.51 -16.70
C VAL A 212 -22.75 -3.44 -17.68
N LEU A 213 -21.72 -4.14 -17.18
CA LEU A 213 -21.07 -5.22 -17.92
C LEU A 213 -21.92 -6.49 -17.78
N CYS A 214 -22.48 -6.93 -18.89
CA CYS A 214 -23.49 -7.97 -18.95
C CYS A 214 -22.99 -9.19 -19.72
N GLY A 215 -22.98 -10.34 -19.05
CA GLY A 215 -22.76 -11.64 -19.67
C GLY A 215 -24.07 -12.41 -19.92
N GLU A 216 -23.96 -13.71 -20.16
CA GLU A 216 -25.11 -14.61 -20.33
C GLU A 216 -25.89 -14.76 -19.02
N ASN A 217 -27.19 -15.01 -19.15
CA ASN A 217 -28.11 -15.17 -18.03
C ASN A 217 -28.05 -14.03 -16.98
N PRO A 218 -28.20 -12.77 -17.43
CA PRO A 218 -28.19 -11.64 -16.55
C PRO A 218 -29.43 -11.67 -15.63
N GLY A 219 -29.20 -11.53 -14.33
CA GLY A 219 -30.30 -11.49 -13.35
C GLY A 219 -31.03 -10.13 -13.33
N SER A 220 -31.71 -9.85 -12.23
CA SER A 220 -32.52 -8.63 -11.99
C SER A 220 -31.76 -7.31 -12.23
N LYS A 221 -30.43 -7.33 -12.25
CA LYS A 221 -29.60 -6.14 -12.48
C LYS A 221 -29.74 -5.58 -13.91
N LEU A 222 -29.93 -6.42 -14.92
CA LEU A 222 -30.19 -5.98 -16.30
C LEU A 222 -31.52 -5.25 -16.40
N ALA A 223 -32.58 -5.83 -15.82
CA ALA A 223 -33.90 -5.18 -15.80
C ALA A 223 -33.82 -3.79 -15.16
N LYS A 224 -33.10 -3.69 -14.04
CA LYS A 224 -32.90 -2.40 -13.33
C LYS A 224 -32.04 -1.41 -14.12
N ALA A 225 -31.06 -1.90 -14.89
CA ALA A 225 -30.28 -1.05 -15.79
C ALA A 225 -31.13 -0.42 -16.87
N ASN A 226 -32.00 -1.23 -17.53
CA ASN A 226 -32.93 -0.77 -18.55
C ASN A 226 -33.95 0.23 -17.97
N GLU A 227 -34.49 -0.03 -16.78
CA GLU A 227 -35.40 0.89 -16.08
C GLU A 227 -34.79 2.25 -15.81
N LEU A 228 -33.50 2.26 -15.42
CA LEU A 228 -32.75 3.49 -15.06
C LEU A 228 -32.05 4.15 -16.28
N GLY A 229 -32.17 3.56 -17.49
CA GLY A 229 -31.49 4.07 -18.68
C GLY A 229 -29.96 3.94 -18.63
N VAL A 230 -29.44 2.99 -17.86
CA VAL A 230 -28.00 2.76 -17.73
C VAL A 230 -27.52 1.92 -18.93
N PRO A 231 -26.47 2.36 -19.65
CA PRO A 231 -25.92 1.61 -20.77
C PRO A 231 -25.49 0.19 -20.37
N VAL A 232 -25.72 -0.76 -21.27
CA VAL A 232 -25.31 -2.16 -21.10
C VAL A 232 -24.23 -2.48 -22.13
N VAL A 233 -23.14 -3.07 -21.67
CA VAL A 233 -21.93 -3.37 -22.45
C VAL A 233 -21.63 -4.86 -22.30
N ASP A 234 -21.27 -5.52 -23.39
CA ASP A 234 -20.79 -6.90 -23.38
C ASP A 234 -19.27 -6.97 -23.07
N GLU A 235 -18.75 -8.20 -22.93
CA GLU A 235 -17.32 -8.40 -22.61
C GLU A 235 -16.41 -7.91 -23.74
N THR A 236 -16.81 -8.02 -25.00
CA THR A 236 -16.01 -7.61 -26.16
C THR A 236 -15.85 -6.10 -26.20
N ALA A 237 -16.96 -5.37 -26.07
CA ALA A 237 -16.95 -3.92 -26.01
C ALA A 237 -16.22 -3.39 -24.75
N PHE A 238 -16.36 -4.11 -23.61
CA PHE A 238 -15.63 -3.79 -22.40
C PHE A 238 -14.11 -3.90 -22.59
N ARG A 239 -13.61 -4.99 -23.22
CA ARG A 239 -12.19 -5.15 -23.55
C ARG A 239 -11.68 -4.07 -24.49
N ALA A 240 -12.47 -3.75 -25.55
CA ALA A 240 -12.12 -2.68 -26.47
C ALA A 240 -12.01 -1.30 -25.77
N MET A 241 -12.86 -1.03 -24.77
CA MET A 241 -12.75 0.19 -23.95
C MET A 241 -11.44 0.25 -23.14
N LEU A 242 -10.90 -0.90 -22.73
CA LEU A 242 -9.64 -0.97 -21.96
C LEU A 242 -8.40 -0.81 -22.85
N GLU A 243 -8.47 -1.24 -24.12
CA GLU A 243 -7.37 -1.19 -25.09
C GLU A 243 -7.15 0.21 -25.70
N THR A 244 -8.15 1.09 -25.62
CA THR A 244 -8.10 2.43 -26.25
C THR A 244 -7.18 3.41 -25.52
N ASP A 245 -6.54 3.00 -24.42
CA ASP A 245 -5.71 3.83 -23.52
C ASP A 245 -4.21 3.41 -23.56
N GLY A 246 -3.77 2.71 -24.61
CA GLY A 246 -2.39 2.26 -24.87
C GLY A 246 -1.58 3.24 -25.73
#